data_54dac8216df18e6b52034615000ed73a
#
_entry.id   54dac8216df18e6b52034615000ed73a
#
_cell.length_a   1.000
_cell.length_b   1.000
_cell.length_c   1.000
_cell.angle_alpha   90.00
_cell.angle_beta   90.00
_cell.angle_gamma   90.00
#
_symmetry.space_group_name_H-M   'P 1'
#
loop_
_entity.id
_entity.type
_entity.pdbx_description
1 polymer ?
#
loop_
_entity_poly.entity_id
_entity_poly.type
_entity_poly.pdbx_seq_one_letter_code
_entity_poly.pdbx_strand_id
1 'polypeptide(L)'
;YKGTANAIYQNINFIKMYDPEYVLILSGDHIYRMDYNQMLEYHKLKGGEATIAVINVDIKEASRFGIMNTNADLSIYEFEEKPAKPKSTSASMGIYIFNAKTLYKYLEEDENDPNSKNDFGKNIIPNMLNDGLKMYAYPFRGYWKDVGTIESLWEANMDLLGKEPKFDIFDKSWKFYSRNEPYPPHFIADGSVLDNCILASGSYVEGKIINSVIGQNVRIKSNAIIENSVICDNVTIEENAIIKYSIVAEGTIISENAIVGENAQSQKEITVIASNVTIGKNVKI
;
A
#
# COMPACT_ATOMS: atom_id res chain seq x y z
N TYR A 1 -6.32 -3.08 18.70
CA TYR A 1 -7.62 -3.37 18.11
C TYR A 1 -7.77 -4.88 17.87
N LYS A 2 -9.00 -5.39 17.96
CA LYS A 2 -9.29 -6.83 17.74
C LYS A 2 -9.44 -7.18 16.26
N GLY A 3 -9.77 -6.20 15.42
CA GLY A 3 -9.97 -6.32 13.98
C GLY A 3 -10.28 -4.98 13.33
N THR A 4 -10.52 -4.97 12.02
CA THR A 4 -10.73 -3.74 11.24
C THR A 4 -12.00 -3.00 11.64
N ALA A 5 -13.10 -3.71 11.94
CA ALA A 5 -14.34 -3.12 12.43
C ALA A 5 -14.19 -2.56 13.85
N ASN A 6 -13.49 -3.29 14.75
CA ASN A 6 -13.23 -2.81 16.10
C ASN A 6 -12.40 -1.52 16.09
N ALA A 7 -11.47 -1.34 15.15
CA ALA A 7 -10.71 -0.11 15.03
C ALA A 7 -11.61 1.12 14.79
N ILE A 8 -12.65 0.97 13.99
CA ILE A 8 -13.64 2.04 13.76
C ILE A 8 -14.56 2.20 14.98
N TYR A 9 -15.03 1.07 15.56
CA TYR A 9 -15.88 1.10 16.75
C TYR A 9 -15.24 1.85 17.92
N GLN A 10 -13.96 1.62 18.20
CA GLN A 10 -13.23 2.30 19.28
C GLN A 10 -13.17 3.83 19.08
N ASN A 11 -13.38 4.32 17.87
CA ASN A 11 -13.41 5.72 17.52
C ASN A 11 -14.83 6.26 17.22
N ILE A 12 -15.87 5.46 17.44
CA ILE A 12 -17.25 5.80 17.06
C ILE A 12 -17.75 7.09 17.70
N ASN A 13 -17.38 7.34 18.96
CA ASN A 13 -17.78 8.55 19.68
C ASN A 13 -17.13 9.80 19.07
N PHE A 14 -15.89 9.69 18.61
CA PHE A 14 -15.22 10.78 17.90
C PHE A 14 -15.90 11.07 16.56
N ILE A 15 -16.27 10.04 15.81
CA ILE A 15 -17.00 10.18 14.54
C ILE A 15 -18.37 10.84 14.80
N LYS A 16 -19.11 10.38 15.81
CA LYS A 16 -20.44 10.91 16.19
C LYS A 16 -20.41 12.41 16.57
N MET A 17 -19.29 12.95 17.07
CA MET A 17 -19.15 14.36 17.37
C MET A 17 -19.31 15.27 16.15
N TYR A 18 -19.03 14.78 14.95
CA TYR A 18 -19.18 15.51 13.69
C TYR A 18 -20.54 15.32 13.04
N ASP A 19 -21.39 14.45 13.58
CA ASP A 19 -22.74 14.11 13.06
C ASP A 19 -22.76 13.91 11.52
N PRO A 20 -21.87 13.09 10.96
CA PRO A 20 -21.78 12.90 9.52
C PRO A 20 -22.97 12.10 8.98
N GLU A 21 -23.42 12.43 7.77
CA GLU A 21 -24.39 11.61 7.05
C GLU A 21 -23.77 10.34 6.49
N TYR A 22 -22.52 10.43 6.02
CA TYR A 22 -21.75 9.33 5.45
C TYR A 22 -20.39 9.20 6.13
N VAL A 23 -19.88 7.98 6.20
CA VAL A 23 -18.53 7.69 6.71
C VAL A 23 -17.75 6.98 5.62
N LEU A 24 -16.62 7.57 5.23
CA LEU A 24 -15.64 6.97 4.33
C LEU A 24 -14.58 6.24 5.16
N ILE A 25 -14.39 4.96 4.89
CA ILE A 25 -13.37 4.11 5.52
C ILE A 25 -12.32 3.73 4.47
N LEU A 26 -11.06 3.89 4.83
CA LEU A 26 -9.91 3.62 3.96
C LEU A 26 -8.96 2.62 4.60
N SER A 27 -8.34 1.76 3.79
CA SER A 27 -7.18 0.98 4.20
C SER A 27 -5.95 1.86 4.31
N GLY A 28 -5.08 1.59 5.29
CA GLY A 28 -3.90 2.41 5.57
C GLY A 28 -2.64 2.03 4.78
N ASP A 29 -2.65 0.90 4.08
CA ASP A 29 -1.51 0.28 3.41
C ASP A 29 -1.73 0.04 1.91
N HIS A 30 -2.58 0.83 1.27
CA HIS A 30 -2.86 0.74 -0.15
C HIS A 30 -2.34 1.96 -0.92
N ILE A 31 -1.79 1.74 -2.10
CA ILE A 31 -1.29 2.78 -3.00
C ILE A 31 -2.25 2.91 -4.18
N TYR A 32 -2.87 4.08 -4.34
CA TYR A 32 -3.81 4.37 -5.42
C TYR A 32 -4.10 5.89 -5.49
N ARG A 33 -4.81 6.32 -6.53
CA ARG A 33 -5.42 7.65 -6.64
C ARG A 33 -6.91 7.50 -6.85
N MET A 34 -7.73 8.07 -5.98
CA MET A 34 -9.18 8.03 -6.10
C MET A 34 -9.78 9.37 -5.69
N ASP A 35 -10.66 9.90 -6.53
CA ASP A 35 -11.54 10.99 -6.17
C ASP A 35 -12.75 10.44 -5.39
N TYR A 36 -12.70 10.56 -4.07
CA TYR A 36 -13.74 10.04 -3.20
C TYR A 36 -15.09 10.77 -3.39
N ASN A 37 -15.11 12.00 -3.92
CA ASN A 37 -16.36 12.67 -4.22
C ASN A 37 -17.14 11.93 -5.30
N GLN A 38 -16.47 11.39 -6.33
CA GLN A 38 -17.13 10.59 -7.36
C GLN A 38 -17.75 9.33 -6.76
N MET A 39 -17.07 8.67 -5.84
CA MET A 39 -17.60 7.49 -5.14
C MET A 39 -18.78 7.88 -4.22
N LEU A 40 -18.73 9.03 -3.55
CA LEU A 40 -19.82 9.53 -2.72
C LEU A 40 -21.07 9.88 -3.55
N GLU A 41 -20.91 10.56 -4.67
CA GLU A 41 -22.04 10.86 -5.57
C GLU A 41 -22.65 9.57 -6.16
N TYR A 42 -21.81 8.58 -6.47
CA TYR A 42 -22.31 7.26 -6.86
C TYR A 42 -23.10 6.60 -5.74
N HIS A 43 -22.61 6.64 -4.50
CA HIS A 43 -23.31 6.11 -3.32
C HIS A 43 -24.70 6.74 -3.16
N LYS A 44 -24.78 8.07 -3.20
CA LYS A 44 -26.05 8.82 -3.13
C LYS A 44 -26.99 8.45 -4.27
N LEU A 45 -26.49 8.35 -5.51
CA LEU A 45 -27.28 7.98 -6.69
C LEU A 45 -27.87 6.57 -6.57
N LYS A 46 -27.10 5.62 -6.06
CA LYS A 46 -27.55 4.24 -5.87
C LYS A 46 -28.52 4.07 -4.69
N GLY A 47 -28.45 4.93 -3.68
CA GLY A 47 -29.33 4.90 -2.53
C GLY A 47 -29.23 3.62 -1.71
N GLY A 48 -28.02 3.04 -1.65
CA GLY A 48 -27.72 1.87 -0.80
C GLY A 48 -27.24 2.26 0.59
N GLU A 49 -27.10 1.28 1.47
CA GLU A 49 -26.59 1.47 2.83
C GLU A 49 -25.04 1.47 2.88
N ALA A 50 -24.41 0.82 1.91
CA ALA A 50 -22.98 0.87 1.72
C ALA A 50 -22.59 0.82 0.25
N THR A 51 -21.45 1.42 -0.06
CA THR A 51 -20.76 1.30 -1.35
C THR A 51 -19.33 0.85 -1.11
N ILE A 52 -18.90 -0.17 -1.85
CA ILE A 52 -17.58 -0.81 -1.72
C ILE A 52 -16.82 -0.60 -3.00
N ALA A 53 -15.66 0.05 -2.94
CA ALA A 53 -14.79 0.16 -4.10
C ALA A 53 -14.21 -1.20 -4.46
N VAL A 54 -14.26 -1.53 -5.75
CA VAL A 54 -13.76 -2.81 -6.28
C VAL A 54 -12.85 -2.58 -7.48
N ILE A 55 -11.89 -3.47 -7.64
CA ILE A 55 -11.01 -3.53 -8.80
C ILE A 55 -10.96 -4.94 -9.35
N ASN A 56 -10.81 -5.09 -10.67
CA ASN A 56 -10.59 -6.39 -11.27
C ASN A 56 -9.13 -6.80 -11.12
N VAL A 57 -8.87 -7.93 -10.49
CA VAL A 57 -7.56 -8.53 -10.31
C VAL A 57 -7.41 -9.79 -11.17
N ASP A 58 -6.17 -10.30 -11.33
CA ASP A 58 -5.97 -11.62 -11.95
C ASP A 58 -6.66 -12.69 -11.07
N ILE A 59 -7.32 -13.67 -11.72
CA ILE A 59 -8.03 -14.75 -11.01
C ILE A 59 -7.11 -15.53 -10.06
N LYS A 60 -5.82 -15.61 -10.38
CA LYS A 60 -4.81 -16.27 -9.53
C LYS A 60 -4.54 -15.51 -8.22
N GLU A 61 -4.75 -14.20 -8.22
CA GLU A 61 -4.57 -13.35 -7.04
C GLU A 61 -5.87 -13.12 -6.26
N ALA A 62 -7.02 -13.38 -6.88
CA ALA A 62 -8.33 -13.10 -6.31
C ALA A 62 -8.56 -13.78 -4.94
N SER A 63 -7.94 -14.94 -4.68
CA SER A 63 -8.00 -15.63 -3.40
C SER A 63 -7.34 -14.88 -2.22
N ARG A 64 -6.59 -13.81 -2.49
CA ARG A 64 -5.95 -12.96 -1.46
C ARG A 64 -6.91 -11.91 -0.91
N PHE A 65 -8.00 -11.62 -1.61
CA PHE A 65 -8.90 -10.50 -1.35
C PHE A 65 -10.33 -10.96 -1.03
N GLY A 66 -11.10 -10.05 -0.45
CA GLY A 66 -12.54 -10.18 -0.41
C GLY A 66 -13.13 -10.01 -1.82
N ILE A 67 -13.93 -10.96 -2.29
CA ILE A 67 -14.49 -10.96 -3.64
C ILE A 67 -15.96 -10.60 -3.61
N MET A 68 -16.33 -9.62 -4.46
CA MET A 68 -17.71 -9.17 -4.63
C MET A 68 -18.36 -9.85 -5.82
N ASN A 69 -19.51 -10.49 -5.60
CA ASN A 69 -20.35 -11.00 -6.65
C ASN A 69 -21.56 -10.08 -6.81
N THR A 70 -21.74 -9.54 -8.01
CA THR A 70 -22.71 -8.47 -8.26
C THR A 70 -23.71 -8.82 -9.37
N ASN A 71 -24.90 -8.23 -9.29
CA ASN A 71 -25.85 -8.17 -10.39
C ASN A 71 -25.40 -7.18 -11.47
N ALA A 72 -26.12 -7.12 -12.58
CA ALA A 72 -25.82 -6.21 -13.69
C ALA A 72 -25.91 -4.71 -13.31
N ASP A 73 -26.69 -4.35 -12.29
CA ASP A 73 -26.82 -3.00 -11.75
C ASP A 73 -25.75 -2.66 -10.72
N LEU A 74 -24.79 -3.57 -10.49
CA LEU A 74 -23.72 -3.50 -9.51
C LEU A 74 -24.19 -3.63 -8.05
N SER A 75 -25.44 -4.02 -7.80
CA SER A 75 -25.86 -4.44 -6.46
C SER A 75 -25.12 -5.72 -6.06
N ILE A 76 -24.60 -5.74 -4.83
CA ILE A 76 -23.83 -6.87 -4.31
C ILE A 76 -24.83 -7.89 -3.76
N TYR A 77 -24.77 -9.13 -4.23
CA TYR A 77 -25.59 -10.22 -3.71
C TYR A 77 -24.79 -11.24 -2.87
N GLU A 78 -23.47 -11.24 -3.00
CA GLU A 78 -22.60 -12.16 -2.25
C GLU A 78 -21.23 -11.54 -2.05
N PHE A 79 -20.66 -11.77 -0.88
CA PHE A 79 -19.29 -11.42 -0.53
C PHE A 79 -18.56 -12.67 -0.04
N GLU A 80 -17.38 -12.92 -0.57
CA GLU A 80 -16.54 -14.07 -0.20
C GLU A 80 -15.19 -13.57 0.32
N GLU A 81 -14.92 -13.75 1.60
CA GLU A 81 -13.63 -13.33 2.19
C GLU A 81 -12.53 -14.35 1.88
N LYS A 82 -11.58 -13.97 1.06
CA LYS A 82 -10.40 -14.77 0.66
C LYS A 82 -10.76 -16.19 0.23
N PRO A 83 -11.64 -16.36 -0.76
CA PRO A 83 -12.12 -17.68 -1.17
C PRO A 83 -11.02 -18.49 -1.84
N ALA A 84 -10.93 -19.78 -1.52
CA ALA A 84 -9.99 -20.70 -2.18
C ALA A 84 -10.24 -20.86 -3.70
N LYS A 85 -11.51 -20.67 -4.10
CA LYS A 85 -11.96 -20.73 -5.50
C LYS A 85 -12.89 -19.55 -5.77
N PRO A 86 -12.36 -18.38 -6.11
CA PRO A 86 -13.15 -17.18 -6.33
C PRO A 86 -14.09 -17.34 -7.52
N LYS A 87 -15.34 -16.85 -7.41
CA LYS A 87 -16.35 -16.87 -8.45
C LYS A 87 -16.20 -15.71 -9.44
N SER A 88 -15.55 -14.62 -9.00
CA SER A 88 -15.30 -13.45 -9.83
C SER A 88 -13.90 -12.87 -9.57
N THR A 89 -13.52 -11.87 -10.36
CA THR A 89 -12.25 -11.13 -10.20
C THR A 89 -12.44 -9.77 -9.53
N SER A 90 -13.67 -9.45 -9.09
CA SER A 90 -14.02 -8.17 -8.49
C SER A 90 -13.57 -8.13 -7.03
N ALA A 91 -12.33 -7.71 -6.80
CA ALA A 91 -11.72 -7.65 -5.47
C ALA A 91 -12.11 -6.36 -4.74
N SER A 92 -12.43 -6.47 -3.46
CA SER A 92 -12.60 -5.33 -2.56
C SER A 92 -11.28 -4.60 -2.37
N MET A 93 -11.31 -3.29 -2.52
CA MET A 93 -10.15 -2.43 -2.26
C MET A 93 -10.01 -2.04 -0.78
N GLY A 94 -10.89 -2.53 0.12
CA GLY A 94 -10.89 -2.04 1.51
C GLY A 94 -11.30 -0.57 1.66
N ILE A 95 -12.01 -0.04 0.68
CA ILE A 95 -12.51 1.33 0.64
C ILE A 95 -14.02 1.28 0.64
N TYR A 96 -14.63 1.87 1.66
CA TYR A 96 -16.06 1.79 1.91
C TYR A 96 -16.68 3.15 2.15
N ILE A 97 -17.89 3.40 1.63
CA ILE A 97 -18.76 4.49 2.08
C ILE A 97 -20.00 3.84 2.69
N PHE A 98 -20.32 4.24 3.91
CA PHE A 98 -21.52 3.79 4.64
C PHE A 98 -22.40 4.98 5.00
N ASN A 99 -23.72 4.74 5.04
CA ASN A 99 -24.61 5.57 5.81
C ASN A 99 -24.20 5.51 7.29
N ALA A 100 -23.95 6.66 7.92
CA ALA A 100 -23.36 6.69 9.26
C ALA A 100 -24.21 5.94 10.31
N LYS A 101 -25.54 6.12 10.29
CA LYS A 101 -26.45 5.46 11.23
C LYS A 101 -26.43 3.95 11.10
N THR A 102 -26.40 3.44 9.88
CA THR A 102 -26.30 2.02 9.58
C THR A 102 -24.97 1.46 10.05
N LEU A 103 -23.86 2.14 9.74
CA LEU A 103 -22.53 1.76 10.21
C LEU A 103 -22.49 1.64 11.74
N TYR A 104 -22.99 2.65 12.46
CA TYR A 104 -22.96 2.63 13.94
C TYR A 104 -23.72 1.46 14.50
N LYS A 105 -24.92 1.16 13.97
CA LYS A 105 -25.70 0.01 14.38
C LYS A 105 -24.90 -1.30 14.27
N TYR A 106 -24.36 -1.58 13.08
CA TYR A 106 -23.63 -2.83 12.84
C TYR A 106 -22.33 -2.93 13.62
N LEU A 107 -21.61 -1.81 13.85
CA LEU A 107 -20.42 -1.82 14.70
C LEU A 107 -20.74 -2.11 16.17
N GLU A 108 -21.85 -1.56 16.69
CA GLU A 108 -22.30 -1.80 18.06
C GLU A 108 -22.78 -3.25 18.24
N GLU A 109 -23.51 -3.79 17.27
CA GLU A 109 -23.94 -5.19 17.28
C GLU A 109 -22.74 -6.15 17.21
N ASP A 110 -21.78 -5.87 16.34
CA ASP A 110 -20.56 -6.66 16.15
C ASP A 110 -19.66 -6.70 17.39
N GLU A 111 -19.47 -5.56 18.07
CA GLU A 111 -18.67 -5.50 19.30
C GLU A 111 -19.33 -6.31 20.45
N ASN A 112 -20.66 -6.41 20.47
CA ASN A 112 -21.41 -7.17 21.46
C ASN A 112 -21.52 -8.66 21.14
N ASP A 113 -21.14 -9.11 19.94
CA ASP A 113 -21.11 -10.53 19.57
C ASP A 113 -19.79 -11.18 20.01
N PRO A 114 -19.81 -12.08 21.01
CA PRO A 114 -18.60 -12.75 21.49
C PRO A 114 -17.95 -13.67 20.44
N ASN A 115 -18.67 -14.04 19.39
CA ASN A 115 -18.18 -14.90 18.31
C ASN A 115 -17.62 -14.10 17.13
N SER A 116 -17.81 -12.79 17.12
CA SER A 116 -17.31 -11.93 16.04
C SER A 116 -15.78 -11.92 15.98
N LYS A 117 -15.25 -11.76 14.76
CA LYS A 117 -13.84 -11.45 14.49
C LYS A 117 -13.57 -9.95 14.44
N ASN A 118 -14.61 -9.13 14.64
CA ASN A 118 -14.58 -7.68 14.59
C ASN A 118 -13.98 -7.15 13.26
N ASP A 119 -14.38 -7.74 12.15
CA ASP A 119 -13.80 -7.50 10.83
C ASP A 119 -14.87 -7.13 9.80
N PHE A 120 -14.58 -6.14 8.93
CA PHE A 120 -15.55 -5.72 7.92
C PHE A 120 -15.91 -6.84 6.96
N GLY A 121 -14.92 -7.57 6.46
CA GLY A 121 -15.12 -8.63 5.47
C GLY A 121 -15.75 -9.90 6.07
N LYS A 122 -15.41 -10.23 7.33
CA LYS A 122 -15.89 -11.47 7.95
C LYS A 122 -17.23 -11.30 8.66
N ASN A 123 -17.57 -10.11 9.12
CA ASN A 123 -18.73 -9.87 9.97
C ASN A 123 -19.64 -8.76 9.43
N ILE A 124 -19.19 -7.52 9.35
CA ILE A 124 -20.05 -6.37 9.04
C ILE A 124 -20.74 -6.53 7.68
N ILE A 125 -19.98 -6.71 6.60
CA ILE A 125 -20.52 -6.82 5.23
C ILE A 125 -21.43 -8.05 5.09
N PRO A 126 -21.02 -9.27 5.52
CA PRO A 126 -21.90 -10.42 5.47
C PRO A 126 -23.18 -10.24 6.28
N ASN A 127 -23.13 -9.66 7.49
CA ASN A 127 -24.33 -9.44 8.31
C ASN A 127 -25.29 -8.47 7.62
N MET A 128 -24.79 -7.37 7.06
CA MET A 128 -25.61 -6.43 6.29
C MET A 128 -26.28 -7.09 5.08
N LEU A 129 -25.57 -7.97 4.36
CA LEU A 129 -26.14 -8.74 3.24
C LEU A 129 -27.23 -9.71 3.70
N ASN A 130 -26.98 -10.44 4.80
CA ASN A 130 -27.93 -11.40 5.35
C ASN A 130 -29.22 -10.71 5.83
N ASP A 131 -29.12 -9.47 6.32
CA ASP A 131 -30.26 -8.65 6.71
C ASP A 131 -30.99 -8.00 5.50
N GLY A 132 -30.51 -8.28 4.28
CA GLY A 132 -31.13 -7.80 3.04
C GLY A 132 -30.85 -6.33 2.73
N LEU A 133 -29.83 -5.72 3.34
CA LEU A 133 -29.46 -4.34 3.05
C LEU A 133 -28.85 -4.22 1.65
N LYS A 134 -29.25 -3.16 0.95
CA LYS A 134 -28.71 -2.90 -0.40
C LYS A 134 -27.32 -2.31 -0.30
N MET A 135 -26.38 -2.98 -0.90
CA MET A 135 -25.01 -2.51 -1.05
C MET A 135 -24.59 -2.56 -2.52
N TYR A 136 -23.70 -1.66 -2.93
CA TYR A 136 -23.27 -1.55 -4.32
C TYR A 136 -21.76 -1.58 -4.46
N ALA A 137 -21.27 -2.22 -5.51
CA ALA A 137 -19.88 -2.16 -5.92
C ALA A 137 -19.63 -0.88 -6.73
N TYR A 138 -18.55 -0.15 -6.40
CA TYR A 138 -18.04 0.98 -7.18
C TYR A 138 -16.81 0.53 -7.97
N PRO A 139 -16.92 0.30 -9.29
CA PRO A 139 -15.79 -0.14 -10.10
C PRO A 139 -14.74 0.97 -10.22
N PHE A 140 -13.61 0.77 -9.61
CA PHE A 140 -12.45 1.65 -9.71
C PHE A 140 -11.64 1.35 -10.97
N ARG A 141 -11.13 2.40 -11.60
CA ARG A 141 -10.22 2.32 -12.76
C ARG A 141 -8.96 3.11 -12.45
N GLY A 142 -7.83 2.46 -12.46
CA GLY A 142 -6.55 3.09 -12.18
C GLY A 142 -5.58 2.12 -11.51
N TYR A 143 -4.42 2.63 -11.15
CA TYR A 143 -3.45 1.87 -10.39
C TYR A 143 -3.95 1.66 -8.95
N TRP A 144 -3.86 0.44 -8.48
CA TRP A 144 -4.08 0.08 -7.09
C TRP A 144 -3.13 -1.05 -6.70
N LYS A 145 -2.51 -0.95 -5.53
CA LYS A 145 -1.65 -1.98 -4.97
C LYS A 145 -1.80 -2.03 -3.45
N ASP A 146 -2.12 -3.20 -2.94
CA ASP A 146 -2.00 -3.56 -1.54
C ASP A 146 -0.53 -3.92 -1.26
N VAL A 147 0.13 -3.19 -0.35
CA VAL A 147 1.55 -3.37 -0.01
C VAL A 147 1.75 -4.15 1.29
N GLY A 148 0.81 -5.01 1.65
CA GLY A 148 0.83 -5.85 2.85
C GLY A 148 1.84 -7.02 2.81
N THR A 149 2.59 -7.22 1.71
CA THR A 149 3.70 -8.17 1.62
C THR A 149 4.99 -7.49 1.18
N ILE A 150 6.14 -8.11 1.50
CA ILE A 150 7.46 -7.59 1.09
C ILE A 150 7.56 -7.47 -0.43
N GLU A 151 7.07 -8.48 -1.15
CA GLU A 151 7.06 -8.51 -2.61
C GLU A 151 6.22 -7.36 -3.18
N SER A 152 4.99 -7.18 -2.69
CA SER A 152 4.12 -6.12 -3.18
C SER A 152 4.63 -4.72 -2.83
N LEU A 153 5.30 -4.54 -1.69
CA LEU A 153 5.97 -3.29 -1.33
C LEU A 153 7.14 -2.98 -2.29
N TRP A 154 7.98 -3.97 -2.57
CA TRP A 154 9.09 -3.83 -3.52
C TRP A 154 8.56 -3.53 -4.92
N GLU A 155 7.60 -4.31 -5.41
CA GLU A 155 6.97 -4.11 -6.71
C GLU A 155 6.32 -2.72 -6.86
N ALA A 156 5.63 -2.23 -5.82
CA ALA A 156 5.03 -0.90 -5.83
C ALA A 156 6.07 0.22 -6.01
N ASN A 157 7.27 0.05 -5.45
CA ASN A 157 8.38 0.97 -5.67
C ASN A 157 8.94 0.83 -7.10
N MET A 158 9.08 -0.38 -7.63
CA MET A 158 9.55 -0.59 -9.01
C MET A 158 8.52 -0.08 -10.04
N ASP A 159 7.23 -0.12 -9.72
CA ASP A 159 6.14 0.41 -10.57
C ASP A 159 6.21 1.96 -10.76
N LEU A 160 7.02 2.66 -9.95
CA LEU A 160 7.30 4.10 -10.10
C LEU A 160 8.35 4.40 -11.18
N LEU A 161 9.13 3.39 -11.59
CA LEU A 161 10.27 3.54 -12.47
C LEU A 161 9.89 3.38 -13.95
N GLY A 162 10.78 3.85 -14.82
CA GLY A 162 10.61 3.74 -16.28
C GLY A 162 10.09 5.02 -16.92
N LYS A 163 10.10 5.03 -18.26
CA LYS A 163 9.61 6.18 -19.04
C LYS A 163 8.08 6.34 -18.96
N GLU A 164 7.38 5.23 -18.82
CA GLU A 164 5.93 5.17 -18.66
C GLU A 164 5.65 4.34 -17.40
N PRO A 165 5.78 4.95 -16.19
CA PRO A 165 5.60 4.22 -14.94
C PRO A 165 4.12 3.81 -14.79
N LYS A 166 3.88 2.67 -14.16
CA LYS A 166 2.49 2.23 -13.86
C LYS A 166 1.79 3.18 -12.89
N PHE A 167 2.56 3.85 -12.05
CA PHE A 167 2.08 4.89 -11.14
C PHE A 167 2.99 6.12 -11.23
N ASP A 168 2.52 7.17 -11.92
CA ASP A 168 3.30 8.40 -12.16
C ASP A 168 3.16 9.36 -10.97
N ILE A 169 4.18 9.46 -10.13
CA ILE A 169 4.23 10.40 -9.01
C ILE A 169 4.52 11.84 -9.43
N PHE A 170 4.92 12.07 -10.67
CA PHE A 170 5.21 13.41 -11.23
C PHE A 170 3.99 14.06 -11.88
N ASP A 171 2.84 13.39 -11.92
CA ASP A 171 1.59 13.93 -12.43
C ASP A 171 1.14 15.14 -11.58
N LYS A 172 1.23 16.33 -12.17
CA LYS A 172 0.88 17.60 -11.52
C LYS A 172 -0.62 17.79 -11.32
N SER A 173 -1.46 17.02 -12.00
CA SER A 173 -2.92 17.07 -11.84
C SER A 173 -3.38 16.48 -10.50
N TRP A 174 -2.54 15.65 -9.87
CA TRP A 174 -2.82 15.01 -8.60
C TRP A 174 -1.71 15.23 -7.59
N LYS A 175 -1.96 16.01 -6.57
CA LYS A 175 -0.98 16.33 -5.54
C LYS A 175 -1.10 15.37 -4.35
N PHE A 176 0.03 14.73 -4.00
CA PHE A 176 0.16 13.97 -2.76
C PHE A 176 0.59 14.90 -1.63
N TYR A 177 -0.03 14.72 -0.47
CA TYR A 177 0.32 15.42 0.75
C TYR A 177 0.89 14.42 1.74
N SER A 178 2.13 14.66 2.18
CA SER A 178 2.78 13.86 3.21
C SER A 178 3.61 14.76 4.12
N ARG A 179 4.13 14.19 5.19
CA ARG A 179 5.11 14.86 6.03
C ARG A 179 6.41 14.98 5.24
N ASN A 180 6.82 16.19 4.90
CA ASN A 180 8.06 16.48 4.23
C ASN A 180 9.05 17.10 5.23
N GLU A 181 10.19 16.47 5.43
CA GLU A 181 11.32 17.09 6.11
C GLU A 181 12.10 17.96 5.13
N PRO A 182 12.54 19.16 5.52
CA PRO A 182 13.23 20.08 4.63
C PRO A 182 14.70 19.66 4.46
N TYR A 183 14.98 18.75 3.56
CA TYR A 183 16.34 18.43 3.15
C TYR A 183 16.81 19.31 1.98
N PRO A 184 18.13 19.56 1.84
CA PRO A 184 18.70 20.22 0.66
C PRO A 184 18.45 19.35 -0.60
N PRO A 185 18.65 19.90 -1.81
CA PRO A 185 18.68 19.09 -3.03
C PRO A 185 19.70 17.95 -2.90
N HIS A 186 19.47 16.85 -3.62
CA HIS A 186 20.45 15.77 -3.72
C HIS A 186 21.70 16.24 -4.49
N PHE A 187 22.86 15.67 -4.13
CA PHE A 187 24.12 15.92 -4.80
C PHE A 187 24.65 14.63 -5.45
N ILE A 188 25.08 14.75 -6.70
CA ILE A 188 25.64 13.64 -7.47
C ILE A 188 27.08 14.00 -7.83
N ALA A 189 28.04 13.25 -7.31
CA ALA A 189 29.46 13.46 -7.52
C ALA A 189 29.89 13.05 -8.94
N ASP A 190 31.00 13.60 -9.37
CA ASP A 190 31.62 13.23 -10.64
C ASP A 190 31.96 11.73 -10.68
N GLY A 191 31.73 11.09 -11.83
CA GLY A 191 31.93 9.63 -12.00
C GLY A 191 30.80 8.74 -11.48
N SER A 192 29.76 9.28 -10.83
CA SER A 192 28.57 8.51 -10.44
C SER A 192 27.80 8.04 -11.67
N VAL A 193 27.13 6.87 -11.54
CA VAL A 193 26.27 6.30 -12.61
C VAL A 193 24.85 6.14 -12.11
N LEU A 194 23.91 6.78 -12.78
CA LEU A 194 22.48 6.72 -12.47
C LEU A 194 21.72 6.23 -13.71
N ASP A 195 20.94 5.15 -13.54
CA ASP A 195 20.11 4.62 -14.60
C ASP A 195 18.77 4.13 -14.05
N ASN A 196 17.66 4.66 -14.59
CA ASN A 196 16.29 4.32 -14.20
C ASN A 196 16.09 4.34 -12.68
N CYS A 197 16.30 5.47 -12.02
CA CYS A 197 16.18 5.59 -10.57
C CYS A 197 15.43 6.85 -10.14
N ILE A 198 14.82 6.79 -8.96
CA ILE A 198 14.23 7.92 -8.25
C ILE A 198 15.08 8.21 -7.02
N LEU A 199 15.45 9.48 -6.83
CA LEU A 199 16.19 9.97 -5.67
C LEU A 199 15.38 11.06 -4.98
N ALA A 200 15.19 10.90 -3.68
CA ALA A 200 14.60 11.94 -2.85
C ALA A 200 15.63 12.97 -2.39
N SER A 201 15.18 14.08 -1.80
CA SER A 201 16.00 15.19 -1.35
C SER A 201 17.03 14.78 -0.29
N GLY A 202 18.13 15.52 -0.21
CA GLY A 202 19.18 15.35 0.81
C GLY A 202 20.18 14.22 0.51
N SER A 203 19.98 13.45 -0.53
CA SER A 203 20.86 12.31 -0.84
C SER A 203 22.18 12.76 -1.45
N TYR A 204 23.28 12.09 -1.10
CA TYR A 204 24.63 12.32 -1.60
C TYR A 204 25.16 11.04 -2.27
N VAL A 205 25.48 11.10 -3.56
CA VAL A 205 25.78 9.92 -4.37
C VAL A 205 27.16 10.02 -5.00
N GLU A 206 28.04 9.04 -4.71
CA GLU A 206 29.35 8.84 -5.34
C GLU A 206 29.43 7.47 -6.07
N GLY A 207 28.40 6.64 -5.95
CA GLY A 207 28.37 5.27 -6.45
C GLY A 207 27.49 5.08 -7.69
N LYS A 208 27.09 3.84 -7.93
CA LYS A 208 26.26 3.42 -9.04
C LYS A 208 24.87 3.00 -8.55
N ILE A 209 23.81 3.53 -9.17
CA ILE A 209 22.41 3.21 -8.87
C ILE A 209 21.71 2.82 -10.16
N ILE A 210 21.11 1.63 -10.18
CA ILE A 210 20.37 1.11 -11.33
C ILE A 210 19.02 0.59 -10.85
N ASN A 211 17.96 0.97 -11.58
CA ASN A 211 16.60 0.45 -11.39
C ASN A 211 16.20 0.41 -9.90
N SER A 212 16.36 1.53 -9.19
CA SER A 212 16.22 1.57 -7.73
C SER A 212 15.53 2.86 -7.26
N VAL A 213 14.89 2.79 -6.10
CA VAL A 213 14.26 3.92 -5.43
C VAL A 213 15.04 4.26 -4.16
N ILE A 214 15.47 5.53 -4.06
CA ILE A 214 16.31 6.04 -2.97
C ILE A 214 15.55 7.10 -2.18
N GLY A 215 15.40 6.88 -0.89
CA GLY A 215 14.76 7.76 0.06
C GLY A 215 15.53 9.04 0.35
N GLN A 216 15.07 9.79 1.35
CA GLN A 216 15.66 11.07 1.76
C GLN A 216 16.96 10.88 2.54
N ASN A 217 17.88 11.84 2.41
CA ASN A 217 19.13 11.89 3.20
C ASN A 217 19.98 10.61 3.15
N VAL A 218 19.99 9.92 2.02
CA VAL A 218 20.79 8.70 1.82
C VAL A 218 22.22 9.10 1.39
N ARG A 219 23.23 8.45 1.99
CA ARG A 219 24.65 8.62 1.63
C ARG A 219 25.17 7.38 0.94
N ILE A 220 25.62 7.52 -0.28
CA ILE A 220 26.15 6.41 -1.11
C ILE A 220 27.58 6.77 -1.47
N LYS A 221 28.53 6.02 -0.89
CA LYS A 221 29.97 6.25 -1.03
C LYS A 221 30.52 5.70 -2.34
N SER A 222 31.79 6.02 -2.60
CA SER A 222 32.49 5.64 -3.82
C SER A 222 32.48 4.14 -4.09
N ASN A 223 32.29 3.76 -5.36
CA ASN A 223 32.22 2.38 -5.84
C ASN A 223 31.08 1.52 -5.25
N ALA A 224 30.19 2.08 -4.42
CA ALA A 224 29.01 1.34 -3.99
C ALA A 224 28.09 1.08 -5.18
N ILE A 225 27.42 -0.08 -5.20
CA ILE A 225 26.53 -0.51 -6.29
C ILE A 225 25.16 -0.86 -5.69
N ILE A 226 24.13 -0.24 -6.21
CA ILE A 226 22.74 -0.50 -5.84
C ILE A 226 21.96 -0.89 -7.09
N GLU A 227 21.35 -2.05 -7.10
CA GLU A 227 20.60 -2.57 -8.25
C GLU A 227 19.27 -3.17 -7.80
N ASN A 228 18.16 -2.84 -8.49
CA ASN A 228 16.82 -3.39 -8.26
C ASN A 228 16.38 -3.33 -6.79
N SER A 229 16.67 -2.24 -6.11
CA SER A 229 16.53 -2.14 -4.65
C SER A 229 15.78 -0.90 -4.21
N VAL A 230 15.20 -0.98 -3.01
CA VAL A 230 14.56 0.13 -2.32
C VAL A 230 15.40 0.49 -1.09
N ILE A 231 15.89 1.72 -1.05
CA ILE A 231 16.68 2.24 0.06
C ILE A 231 15.85 3.31 0.77
N CYS A 232 15.47 3.07 2.00
CA CYS A 232 14.69 4.01 2.81
C CYS A 232 15.53 5.20 3.28
N ASP A 233 14.90 6.11 4.03
CA ASP A 233 15.51 7.36 4.48
C ASP A 233 16.69 7.15 5.44
N ASN A 234 17.62 8.12 5.48
CA ASN A 234 18.74 8.18 6.42
C ASN A 234 19.70 6.96 6.37
N VAL A 235 19.70 6.19 5.27
CA VAL A 235 20.61 5.06 5.10
C VAL A 235 22.00 5.54 4.66
N THR A 236 23.05 4.91 5.22
CA THR A 236 24.43 5.12 4.80
C THR A 236 24.97 3.84 4.18
N ILE A 237 25.49 3.94 2.95
CA ILE A 237 26.10 2.86 2.19
C ILE A 237 27.56 3.22 1.96
N GLU A 238 28.43 2.49 2.61
CA GLU A 238 29.88 2.75 2.61
C GLU A 238 30.57 2.25 1.34
N GLU A 239 31.86 2.51 1.21
CA GLU A 239 32.66 2.25 0.02
C GLU A 239 32.61 0.78 -0.42
N ASN A 240 32.52 0.53 -1.73
CA ASN A 240 32.50 -0.78 -2.37
C ASN A 240 31.37 -1.72 -1.91
N ALA A 241 30.39 -1.24 -1.14
CA ALA A 241 29.24 -2.05 -0.73
C ALA A 241 28.35 -2.36 -1.95
N ILE A 242 27.77 -3.56 -1.97
CA ILE A 242 26.88 -4.03 -3.06
C ILE A 242 25.53 -4.39 -2.49
N ILE A 243 24.47 -3.79 -3.03
CA ILE A 243 23.10 -4.07 -2.63
C ILE A 243 22.30 -4.45 -3.88
N LYS A 244 21.67 -5.62 -3.86
CA LYS A 244 20.88 -6.13 -4.98
C LYS A 244 19.58 -6.75 -4.51
N TYR A 245 18.50 -6.49 -5.26
CA TYR A 245 17.18 -7.08 -5.03
C TYR A 245 16.79 -7.08 -3.55
N SER A 246 16.85 -5.89 -2.95
CA SER A 246 16.74 -5.72 -1.49
C SER A 246 15.88 -4.53 -1.11
N ILE A 247 15.35 -4.57 0.11
CA ILE A 247 14.77 -3.42 0.81
C ILE A 247 15.65 -3.14 2.02
N VAL A 248 16.22 -1.94 2.10
CA VAL A 248 17.02 -1.49 3.24
C VAL A 248 16.24 -0.43 3.99
N ALA A 249 15.84 -0.73 5.22
CA ALA A 249 14.99 0.14 6.02
C ALA A 249 15.77 1.31 6.64
N GLU A 250 15.03 2.29 7.14
CA GLU A 250 15.51 3.59 7.62
C GLU A 250 16.66 3.50 8.64
N GLY A 251 17.61 4.45 8.53
CA GLY A 251 18.69 4.64 9.52
C GLY A 251 19.75 3.53 9.51
N THR A 252 19.72 2.64 8.53
CA THR A 252 20.64 1.50 8.42
C THR A 252 22.00 1.92 7.89
N ILE A 253 23.07 1.25 8.35
CA ILE A 253 24.43 1.43 7.85
C ILE A 253 24.89 0.12 7.17
N ILE A 254 25.21 0.19 5.89
CA ILE A 254 25.85 -0.90 5.16
C ILE A 254 27.34 -0.59 5.06
N SER A 255 28.16 -1.33 5.83
CA SER A 255 29.59 -1.01 5.95
C SER A 255 30.37 -1.40 4.70
N GLU A 256 31.62 -0.94 4.65
CA GLU A 256 32.57 -1.13 3.55
C GLU A 256 32.70 -2.60 3.09
N ASN A 257 32.64 -2.84 1.78
CA ASN A 257 32.72 -4.13 1.12
C ASN A 257 31.59 -5.14 1.52
N ALA A 258 30.53 -4.70 2.22
CA ALA A 258 29.41 -5.56 2.53
C ALA A 258 28.59 -5.88 1.27
N ILE A 259 28.02 -7.07 1.20
CA ILE A 259 27.17 -7.53 0.10
C ILE A 259 25.81 -7.91 0.69
N VAL A 260 24.76 -7.26 0.23
CA VAL A 260 23.37 -7.48 0.65
C VAL A 260 22.54 -7.93 -0.54
N GLY A 261 22.00 -9.14 -0.44
CA GLY A 261 21.19 -9.74 -1.49
C GLY A 261 22.00 -10.17 -2.72
N GLU A 262 21.28 -10.79 -3.66
CA GLU A 262 21.81 -11.29 -4.92
C GLU A 262 20.97 -10.80 -6.11
N ASN A 263 21.33 -11.15 -7.34
CA ASN A 263 20.50 -10.82 -8.50
C ASN A 263 19.14 -11.54 -8.43
N ALA A 264 18.08 -10.85 -8.83
CA ALA A 264 16.71 -11.39 -8.87
C ALA A 264 16.56 -12.72 -9.64
N GLN A 265 17.48 -13.03 -10.56
CA GLN A 265 17.50 -14.30 -11.30
C GLN A 265 18.05 -15.47 -10.47
N SER A 266 18.88 -15.20 -9.47
CA SER A 266 19.52 -16.20 -8.60
C SER A 266 18.83 -16.33 -7.24
N GLN A 267 18.13 -15.27 -6.80
CA GLN A 267 17.46 -15.19 -5.51
C GLN A 267 15.94 -15.23 -5.69
N LYS A 268 15.27 -16.10 -4.94
CA LYS A 268 13.80 -16.24 -4.98
C LYS A 268 13.07 -15.21 -4.11
N GLU A 269 13.73 -14.71 -3.07
CA GLU A 269 13.14 -13.83 -2.06
C GLU A 269 13.92 -12.51 -1.97
N ILE A 270 13.20 -11.43 -1.70
CA ILE A 270 13.78 -10.10 -1.51
C ILE A 270 14.50 -10.09 -0.16
N THR A 271 15.77 -9.65 -0.14
CA THR A 271 16.49 -9.43 1.12
C THR A 271 15.97 -8.17 1.80
N VAL A 272 15.62 -8.29 3.08
CA VAL A 272 15.14 -7.16 3.88
C VAL A 272 16.08 -6.89 5.06
N ILE A 273 16.60 -5.67 5.14
CA ILE A 273 17.38 -5.20 6.29
C ILE A 273 16.50 -4.28 7.14
N ALA A 274 16.37 -4.61 8.42
CA ALA A 274 15.55 -3.84 9.37
C ALA A 274 16.12 -2.44 9.66
N SER A 275 15.29 -1.56 10.19
CA SER A 275 15.68 -0.18 10.54
C SER A 275 16.75 -0.13 11.64
N ASN A 276 17.64 0.86 11.53
CA ASN A 276 18.68 1.15 12.52
C ASN A 276 19.66 -0.01 12.80
N VAL A 277 19.90 -0.85 11.78
CA VAL A 277 20.85 -1.97 11.84
C VAL A 277 22.17 -1.55 11.18
N THR A 278 23.27 -2.11 11.65
CA THR A 278 24.58 -2.00 10.98
C THR A 278 25.00 -3.36 10.44
N ILE A 279 25.16 -3.45 9.12
CA ILE A 279 25.79 -4.59 8.47
C ILE A 279 27.30 -4.35 8.48
N GLY A 280 28.05 -5.27 9.11
CA GLY A 280 29.48 -5.14 9.32
C GLY A 280 30.31 -5.21 8.04
N LYS A 281 31.56 -4.76 8.13
CA LYS A 281 32.51 -4.80 6.98
C LYS A 281 32.72 -6.21 6.45
N ASN A 282 32.75 -6.37 5.13
CA ASN A 282 32.97 -7.63 4.42
C ASN A 282 31.90 -8.72 4.71
N VAL A 283 30.78 -8.38 5.34
CA VAL A 283 29.66 -9.32 5.59
C VAL A 283 28.91 -9.56 4.28
N LYS A 284 28.51 -10.80 4.03
CA LYS A 284 27.61 -11.18 2.93
C LYS A 284 26.33 -11.76 3.53
N ILE A 285 25.17 -11.25 3.08
CA ILE A 285 23.81 -11.67 3.47
C ILE A 285 23.05 -12.03 2.21
#